data_2a48eb8af95c5ecd3d11fd6c5bb350c3
#
_entry.id   2a48eb8af95c5ecd3d11fd6c5bb350c3
#
_cell.length_a   1.000
_cell.length_b   1.000
_cell.length_c   1.000
_cell.angle_alpha   90.00
_cell.angle_beta   90.00
_cell.angle_gamma   90.00
#
_symmetry.space_group_name_H-M   'P 1'
#
loop_
_entity.id
_entity.type
_entity.pdbx_description
1 polymer ?
#
loop_
_entity_poly.entity_id
_entity_poly.type
_entity_poly.pdbx_seq_one_letter_code
_entity_poly.pdbx_strand_id
1 'polypeptide(L)'
;MIQKSKIKDLVVFTDEENSKYLNVLNDFLSYNINIIKVFRSIDDTKVMLIDTDYGKLILKVFSPKVKRNERFFKSLLKGDYYERLFVQTQKVRNEGLNTLNDFYLLAERKTLRFVHTYIMIIEYIDGIELCDMPDIDDSLKNKIQQSINALHKHGMVSGDPHRGNFIIKNGEVRIID
;
A
#
# COMPACT_ATOMS: atom_id res chain seq x y z
N MET A 1 10.55 14.97 1.45
CA MET A 1 10.49 15.01 -0.06
C MET A 1 10.69 13.60 -0.58
N ILE A 2 9.91 13.17 -1.61
CA ILE A 2 10.06 11.83 -2.20
C ILE A 2 11.43 11.72 -2.89
N GLN A 3 12.16 10.68 -2.54
CA GLN A 3 13.46 10.32 -3.09
C GLN A 3 13.31 9.10 -3.98
N LYS A 4 14.07 9.07 -5.06
CA LYS A 4 14.14 7.95 -5.98
C LYS A 4 15.57 7.44 -6.03
N SER A 5 15.76 6.18 -5.68
CA SER A 5 17.07 5.53 -5.64
C SER A 5 17.06 4.23 -6.45
N LYS A 6 18.23 3.61 -6.61
CA LYS A 6 18.37 2.31 -7.27
C LYS A 6 19.06 1.35 -6.31
N ILE A 7 18.42 0.22 -6.04
CA ILE A 7 18.97 -0.88 -5.23
C ILE A 7 18.92 -2.16 -6.07
N LYS A 8 20.09 -2.70 -6.42
CA LYS A 8 20.22 -3.84 -7.35
C LYS A 8 19.51 -3.51 -8.69
N ASP A 9 18.51 -4.29 -9.06
CA ASP A 9 17.70 -4.13 -10.28
C ASP A 9 16.34 -3.43 -10.01
N LEU A 10 16.18 -2.87 -8.80
CA LEU A 10 14.96 -2.18 -8.37
C LEU A 10 15.13 -0.66 -8.43
N VAL A 11 14.09 0.03 -8.86
CA VAL A 11 13.88 1.47 -8.64
C VAL A 11 13.04 1.64 -7.39
N VAL A 12 13.55 2.36 -6.40
CA VAL A 12 12.93 2.48 -5.08
C VAL A 12 12.49 3.92 -4.84
N PHE A 13 11.26 4.07 -4.39
CA PHE A 13 10.65 5.33 -3.97
C PHE A 13 10.43 5.29 -2.47
N THR A 14 10.92 6.27 -1.77
CA THR A 14 10.71 6.51 -0.35
C THR A 14 10.84 8.00 -0.06
N ASP A 15 10.61 8.44 1.15
CA ASP A 15 10.97 9.77 1.61
C ASP A 15 12.07 9.69 2.70
N GLU A 16 12.49 10.84 3.19
CA GLU A 16 13.58 10.92 4.17
C GLU A 16 13.21 10.24 5.49
N GLU A 17 11.98 10.44 5.98
CA GLU A 17 11.48 9.85 7.24
C GLU A 17 11.35 8.32 7.14
N ASN A 18 10.99 7.83 5.96
CA ASN A 18 10.76 6.42 5.66
C ASN A 18 12.00 5.69 5.13
N SER A 19 13.16 6.36 5.02
CA SER A 19 14.42 5.75 4.53
C SER A 19 14.86 4.52 5.34
N LYS A 20 14.50 4.43 6.61
CA LYS A 20 14.74 3.26 7.48
C LYS A 20 14.14 1.95 6.92
N TYR A 21 13.04 2.02 6.17
CA TYR A 21 12.40 0.84 5.56
C TYR A 21 13.18 0.27 4.37
N LEU A 22 14.26 0.93 3.91
CA LEU A 22 15.23 0.34 2.98
C LEU A 22 15.91 -0.90 3.57
N ASN A 23 16.10 -0.94 4.90
CA ASN A 23 16.62 -2.12 5.58
C ASN A 23 15.65 -3.30 5.46
N VAL A 24 14.35 -3.06 5.66
CA VAL A 24 13.31 -4.10 5.50
C VAL A 24 13.27 -4.63 4.06
N LEU A 25 13.43 -3.76 3.06
CA LEU A 25 13.54 -4.19 1.66
C LEU A 25 14.79 -5.07 1.45
N ASN A 26 15.94 -4.69 2.00
CA ASN A 26 17.17 -5.46 1.89
C ASN A 26 17.06 -6.84 2.58
N ASP A 27 16.43 -6.89 3.76
CA ASP A 27 16.16 -8.15 4.47
C ASP A 27 15.26 -9.06 3.64
N PHE A 28 14.20 -8.50 3.04
CA PHE A 28 13.34 -9.25 2.12
C PHE A 28 14.12 -9.79 0.91
N LEU A 29 14.96 -8.98 0.28
CA LEU A 29 15.76 -9.36 -0.89
C LEU A 29 16.86 -10.37 -0.55
N SER A 30 17.20 -10.52 0.73
CA SER A 30 18.19 -11.46 1.27
C SER A 30 17.53 -12.69 1.91
N TYR A 31 16.21 -12.83 1.81
CA TYR A 31 15.41 -13.89 2.45
C TYR A 31 15.53 -13.94 3.98
N ASN A 32 15.89 -12.82 4.60
CA ASN A 32 16.03 -12.65 6.04
C ASN A 32 14.84 -11.85 6.60
N ILE A 33 13.62 -12.35 6.40
CA ILE A 33 12.41 -11.67 6.85
C ILE A 33 11.56 -12.59 7.72
N ASN A 34 11.07 -12.06 8.84
CA ASN A 34 10.17 -12.80 9.74
C ASN A 34 8.71 -12.61 9.31
N ILE A 35 8.10 -13.65 8.74
CA ILE A 35 6.69 -13.64 8.32
C ILE A 35 5.82 -14.17 9.46
N ILE A 36 4.94 -13.32 10.00
CA ILE A 36 3.97 -13.69 11.04
C ILE A 36 2.75 -14.38 10.43
N LYS A 37 2.22 -13.82 9.32
CA LYS A 37 0.98 -14.29 8.69
C LYS A 37 0.99 -14.01 7.20
N VAL A 38 0.44 -14.92 6.43
CA VAL A 38 0.16 -14.70 5.00
C VAL A 38 -1.33 -14.45 4.84
N PHE A 39 -1.72 -13.24 4.44
CA PHE A 39 -3.12 -12.88 4.19
C PHE A 39 -3.57 -13.33 2.81
N ARG A 40 -2.68 -13.24 1.82
CA ARG A 40 -2.97 -13.61 0.43
C ARG A 40 -1.75 -14.21 -0.22
N SER A 41 -1.93 -15.32 -0.92
CA SER A 41 -0.89 -15.94 -1.74
C SER A 41 -1.54 -16.55 -2.97
N ILE A 42 -1.64 -15.75 -4.03
CA ILE A 42 -2.10 -16.15 -5.35
C ILE A 42 -0.99 -15.91 -6.37
N ASP A 43 -1.17 -16.41 -7.59
CA ASP A 43 -0.13 -16.46 -8.63
C ASP A 43 0.63 -15.16 -8.88
N ASP A 44 -0.03 -14.02 -8.77
CA ASP A 44 0.56 -12.71 -9.07
C ASP A 44 0.65 -11.78 -7.86
N THR A 45 0.03 -12.15 -6.72
CA THR A 45 -0.04 -11.28 -5.53
C THR A 45 0.25 -12.06 -4.26
N LYS A 46 1.16 -11.53 -3.44
CA LYS A 46 1.39 -12.00 -2.07
C LYS A 46 1.24 -10.82 -1.12
N VAL A 47 0.50 -11.02 -0.03
CA VAL A 47 0.33 -10.04 1.04
C VAL A 47 0.65 -10.72 2.36
N MET A 48 1.63 -10.21 3.08
CA MET A 48 2.19 -10.81 4.28
C MET A 48 2.27 -9.79 5.40
N LEU A 49 1.93 -10.20 6.61
CA LEU A 49 2.30 -9.51 7.84
C LEU A 49 3.70 -9.95 8.23
N ILE A 50 4.59 -9.01 8.38
CA ILE A 50 5.98 -9.23 8.77
C ILE A 50 6.29 -8.54 10.09
N ASP A 51 7.22 -9.11 10.85
CA ASP A 51 7.79 -8.51 12.05
C ASP A 51 9.18 -7.96 11.73
N THR A 52 9.44 -6.73 12.14
CA THR A 52 10.67 -6.01 11.85
C THR A 52 11.14 -5.22 13.06
N ASP A 53 12.36 -4.71 13.04
CA ASP A 53 12.88 -3.79 14.08
C ASP A 53 12.06 -2.50 14.20
N TYR A 54 11.23 -2.19 13.20
CA TYR A 54 10.34 -1.02 13.16
C TYR A 54 8.88 -1.37 13.50
N GLY A 55 8.64 -2.58 14.01
CA GLY A 55 7.32 -3.12 14.31
C GLY A 55 6.71 -3.94 13.16
N LYS A 56 5.43 -4.22 13.31
CA LYS A 56 4.67 -5.01 12.32
C LYS A 56 4.34 -4.18 11.08
N LEU A 57 4.58 -4.75 9.92
CA LEU A 57 4.35 -4.10 8.62
C LEU A 57 3.62 -5.06 7.67
N ILE A 58 2.97 -4.49 6.66
CA ILE A 58 2.47 -5.24 5.51
C ILE A 58 3.51 -5.20 4.39
N LEU A 59 3.94 -6.38 3.97
CA LEU A 59 4.74 -6.57 2.76
C LEU A 59 3.84 -7.12 1.66
N LYS A 60 3.61 -6.32 0.61
CA LYS A 60 2.81 -6.70 -0.56
C LYS A 60 3.74 -6.84 -1.77
N VAL A 61 3.74 -8.00 -2.39
CA VAL A 61 4.46 -8.26 -3.64
C VAL A 61 3.44 -8.52 -4.73
N PHE A 62 3.52 -7.75 -5.81
CA PHE A 62 2.62 -7.89 -6.95
C PHE A 62 3.41 -8.03 -8.26
N SER A 63 3.21 -9.15 -8.96
CA SER A 63 3.88 -9.47 -10.22
C SER A 63 2.85 -9.85 -11.28
N PRO A 64 2.20 -8.87 -11.93
CA PRO A 64 1.08 -9.10 -12.81
C PRO A 64 1.44 -9.97 -14.02
N LYS A 65 0.80 -11.13 -14.14
CA LYS A 65 0.97 -12.07 -15.25
C LYS A 65 -0.09 -11.87 -16.34
N VAL A 66 -1.31 -11.53 -15.94
CA VAL A 66 -2.47 -11.39 -16.85
C VAL A 66 -2.53 -9.99 -17.46
N LYS A 67 -2.97 -9.90 -18.73
CA LYS A 67 -3.09 -8.63 -19.50
C LYS A 67 -1.78 -7.83 -19.61
N ARG A 68 -0.64 -8.53 -19.65
CA ARG A 68 0.69 -7.93 -19.71
C ARG A 68 0.83 -6.92 -20.87
N ASN A 69 0.33 -7.25 -22.05
CA ASN A 69 0.41 -6.39 -23.23
C ASN A 69 -0.46 -5.13 -23.09
N GLU A 70 -1.70 -5.27 -22.59
CA GLU A 70 -2.60 -4.14 -22.34
C GLU A 70 -2.02 -3.17 -21.31
N ARG A 71 -1.42 -3.69 -20.24
CA ARG A 71 -0.75 -2.88 -19.20
C ARG A 71 0.49 -2.20 -19.72
N PHE A 72 1.25 -2.85 -20.60
CA PHE A 72 2.41 -2.24 -21.26
C PHE A 72 2.00 -0.97 -22.02
N PHE A 73 0.97 -1.04 -22.86
CA PHE A 73 0.48 0.14 -23.60
C PHE A 73 -0.10 1.21 -22.66
N LYS A 74 -0.84 0.82 -21.63
CA LYS A 74 -1.38 1.77 -20.64
C LYS A 74 -0.28 2.48 -19.83
N SER A 75 0.78 1.76 -19.44
CA SER A 75 1.89 2.36 -18.68
C SER A 75 2.72 3.33 -19.52
N LEU A 76 2.85 3.08 -20.82
CA LEU A 76 3.52 4.02 -21.73
C LEU A 76 2.80 5.37 -21.85
N LEU A 77 1.46 5.36 -21.78
CA LEU A 77 0.64 6.56 -21.99
C LEU A 77 0.32 7.30 -20.68
N LYS A 78 0.08 6.58 -19.59
CA LYS A 78 -0.45 7.16 -18.33
C LYS A 78 0.53 7.13 -17.16
N GLY A 79 1.75 6.59 -17.32
CA GLY A 79 2.69 6.33 -16.24
C GLY A 79 2.26 5.16 -15.34
N ASP A 80 3.03 4.90 -14.29
CA ASP A 80 2.76 3.78 -13.39
C ASP A 80 1.69 4.13 -12.36
N TYR A 81 0.75 3.20 -12.14
CA TYR A 81 -0.35 3.38 -11.19
C TYR A 81 0.17 3.45 -9.75
N TYR A 82 1.07 2.54 -9.34
CA TYR A 82 1.55 2.48 -7.97
C TYR A 82 2.51 3.61 -7.62
N GLU A 83 3.33 4.09 -8.58
CA GLU A 83 4.15 5.30 -8.39
C GLU A 83 3.24 6.51 -8.09
N ARG A 84 2.16 6.68 -8.86
CA ARG A 84 1.20 7.77 -8.61
C ARG A 84 0.45 7.61 -7.29
N LEU A 85 0.02 6.38 -6.95
CA LEU A 85 -0.62 6.09 -5.68
C LEU A 85 0.31 6.41 -4.52
N PHE A 86 1.57 6.00 -4.59
CA PHE A 86 2.59 6.32 -3.58
C PHE A 86 2.72 7.83 -3.38
N VAL A 87 2.94 8.59 -4.48
CA VAL A 87 3.10 10.04 -4.43
C VAL A 87 1.86 10.73 -3.84
N GLN A 88 0.67 10.29 -4.24
CA GLN A 88 -0.58 10.88 -3.79
C GLN A 88 -0.87 10.56 -2.33
N THR A 89 -0.59 9.34 -1.87
CA THR A 89 -0.72 8.95 -0.45
C THR A 89 0.20 9.81 0.42
N GLN A 90 1.46 9.98 0.03
CA GLN A 90 2.41 10.85 0.74
C GLN A 90 1.91 12.30 0.82
N LYS A 91 1.39 12.83 -0.29
CA LYS A 91 0.85 14.19 -0.31
C LYS A 91 -0.30 14.35 0.68
N VAL A 92 -1.28 13.46 0.63
CA VAL A 92 -2.48 13.51 1.49
C VAL A 92 -2.12 13.34 2.96
N ARG A 93 -1.15 12.48 3.28
CA ARG A 93 -0.61 12.33 4.63
C ARG A 93 0.07 13.61 5.14
N ASN A 94 0.88 14.26 4.31
CA ASN A 94 1.53 15.54 4.66
C ASN A 94 0.51 16.68 4.86
N GLU A 95 -0.68 16.59 4.27
CA GLU A 95 -1.82 17.48 4.49
C GLU A 95 -2.62 17.12 5.76
N GLY A 96 -2.16 16.12 6.54
CA GLY A 96 -2.73 15.73 7.83
C GLY A 96 -3.92 14.75 7.75
N LEU A 97 -4.22 14.18 6.60
CA LEU A 97 -5.28 13.18 6.46
C LEU A 97 -4.77 11.79 6.86
N ASN A 98 -5.24 11.29 8.01
CA ASN A 98 -4.85 10.00 8.58
C ASN A 98 -5.81 8.84 8.25
N THR A 99 -6.70 9.03 7.27
CA THR A 99 -7.71 8.03 6.91
C THR A 99 -7.11 6.83 6.19
N LEU A 100 -6.08 7.06 5.34
CA LEU A 100 -5.36 5.98 4.65
C LEU A 100 -4.29 5.36 5.55
N ASN A 101 -3.95 4.09 5.28
CA ASN A 101 -2.73 3.50 5.78
C ASN A 101 -1.49 4.14 5.14
N ASP A 102 -0.40 4.20 5.87
CA ASP A 102 0.86 4.75 5.36
C ASP A 102 1.48 3.82 4.31
N PHE A 103 1.97 4.41 3.23
CA PHE A 103 2.72 3.72 2.20
C PHE A 103 4.19 4.15 2.30
N TYR A 104 4.99 3.35 3.01
CA TYR A 104 6.35 3.73 3.41
C TYR A 104 7.39 3.61 2.30
N LEU A 105 7.26 2.57 1.45
CA LEU A 105 8.22 2.30 0.41
C LEU A 105 7.56 1.56 -0.76
N LEU A 106 7.88 2.00 -1.97
CA LEU A 106 7.57 1.32 -3.22
C LEU A 106 8.88 0.95 -3.93
N ALA A 107 9.06 -0.33 -4.26
CA ALA A 107 10.14 -0.77 -5.12
C ALA A 107 9.61 -1.45 -6.38
N GLU A 108 10.18 -1.08 -7.53
CA GLU A 108 9.76 -1.54 -8.85
C GLU A 108 10.90 -2.24 -9.57
N ARG A 109 10.66 -3.48 -10.00
CA ARG A 109 11.53 -4.15 -10.98
C ARG A 109 10.98 -3.87 -12.36
N LYS A 110 11.76 -3.19 -13.20
CA LYS A 110 11.31 -2.80 -14.53
C LYS A 110 12.36 -3.01 -15.62
N THR A 111 11.87 -3.26 -16.83
CA THR A 111 12.66 -3.24 -18.06
C THR A 111 12.14 -2.10 -18.92
N LEU A 112 13.03 -1.13 -19.23
CA LEU A 112 12.66 0.14 -19.85
C LEU A 112 11.60 0.86 -18.99
N ARG A 113 10.37 1.01 -19.51
CA ARG A 113 9.24 1.65 -18.79
C ARG A 113 8.21 0.67 -18.25
N PHE A 114 8.41 -0.64 -18.48
CA PHE A 114 7.45 -1.65 -18.05
C PHE A 114 7.85 -2.26 -16.70
N VAL A 115 6.96 -2.17 -15.72
CA VAL A 115 7.16 -2.74 -14.39
C VAL A 115 6.66 -4.19 -14.35
N HIS A 116 7.55 -5.10 -13.96
CA HIS A 116 7.27 -6.54 -13.85
C HIS A 116 6.84 -6.94 -12.44
N THR A 117 7.37 -6.26 -11.44
CA THR A 117 7.13 -6.58 -10.04
C THR A 117 7.11 -5.29 -9.22
N TYR A 118 6.16 -5.21 -8.33
CA TYR A 118 6.06 -4.20 -7.29
C TYR A 118 6.28 -4.85 -5.94
N ILE A 119 7.10 -4.24 -5.10
CA ILE A 119 7.29 -4.58 -3.70
C ILE A 119 6.89 -3.35 -2.91
N MET A 120 5.95 -3.50 -2.00
CA MET A 120 5.37 -2.41 -1.23
C MET A 120 5.50 -2.72 0.25
N ILE A 121 5.99 -1.74 1.01
CA ILE A 121 6.03 -1.77 2.46
C ILE A 121 5.03 -0.75 2.96
N ILE A 122 4.03 -1.22 3.70
CA ILE A 122 2.83 -0.47 4.05
C ILE A 122 2.58 -0.63 5.55
N GLU A 123 1.96 0.37 6.18
CA GLU A 123 1.53 0.32 7.57
C GLU A 123 0.61 -0.88 7.82
N TYR A 124 0.91 -1.64 8.88
CA TYR A 124 -0.05 -2.58 9.44
C TYR A 124 -0.94 -1.86 10.46
N ILE A 125 -2.24 -1.91 10.23
CA ILE A 125 -3.23 -1.34 11.15
C ILE A 125 -3.79 -2.49 11.99
N ASP A 126 -3.44 -2.49 13.27
CA ASP A 126 -3.96 -3.46 14.24
C ASP A 126 -5.37 -3.01 14.68
N GLY A 127 -6.38 -3.51 14.02
CA GLY A 127 -7.78 -3.15 14.22
C GLY A 127 -8.72 -4.27 13.75
N ILE A 128 -10.01 -4.00 13.75
CA ILE A 128 -11.06 -4.94 13.33
C ILE A 128 -11.47 -4.59 11.90
N GLU A 129 -11.43 -5.57 11.00
CA GLU A 129 -11.97 -5.37 9.65
C GLU A 129 -13.50 -5.18 9.71
N LEU A 130 -14.01 -4.24 8.93
CA LEU A 130 -15.45 -3.96 8.91
C LEU A 130 -16.29 -5.17 8.46
N CYS A 131 -15.70 -6.09 7.68
CA CYS A 131 -16.36 -7.34 7.27
C CYS A 131 -16.56 -8.31 8.44
N ASP A 132 -15.74 -8.22 9.50
CA ASP A 132 -15.82 -9.07 10.68
C ASP A 132 -16.78 -8.52 11.74
N MET A 133 -17.33 -7.32 11.54
CA MET A 133 -18.28 -6.71 12.43
C MET A 133 -19.71 -7.19 12.09
N PRO A 134 -20.44 -7.78 13.07
CA PRO A 134 -21.79 -8.29 12.82
C PRO A 134 -22.78 -7.15 12.51
N ASP A 135 -22.68 -6.06 13.27
CA ASP A 135 -23.56 -4.91 13.14
C ASP A 135 -22.74 -3.62 12.98
N ILE A 136 -23.27 -2.72 12.15
CA ILE A 136 -22.72 -1.40 11.91
C ILE A 136 -23.80 -0.38 12.27
N ASP A 137 -23.58 0.34 13.35
CA ASP A 137 -24.47 1.39 13.79
C ASP A 137 -24.41 2.63 12.86
N ASP A 138 -25.35 3.55 13.02
CA ASP A 138 -25.40 4.73 12.17
C ASP A 138 -24.24 5.71 12.43
N SER A 139 -23.67 5.69 13.64
CA SER A 139 -22.48 6.48 13.95
C SER A 139 -21.29 6.02 13.13
N LEU A 140 -21.05 4.71 13.07
CA LEU A 140 -19.95 4.14 12.28
C LEU A 140 -20.18 4.31 10.78
N LYS A 141 -21.42 4.14 10.29
CA LYS A 141 -21.77 4.46 8.88
C LYS A 141 -21.41 5.89 8.52
N ASN A 142 -21.75 6.85 9.39
CA ASN A 142 -21.44 8.26 9.18
C ASN A 142 -19.91 8.50 9.15
N LYS A 143 -19.14 7.87 10.04
CA LYS A 143 -17.66 7.96 10.04
C LYS A 143 -17.06 7.41 8.76
N ILE A 144 -17.55 6.26 8.29
CA ILE A 144 -17.10 5.66 7.01
C ILE A 144 -17.35 6.64 5.86
N GLN A 145 -18.57 7.21 5.79
CA GLN A 145 -18.92 8.18 4.74
C GLN A 145 -18.05 9.43 4.82
N GLN A 146 -17.78 9.95 6.02
CA GLN A 146 -16.89 11.09 6.22
C GLN A 146 -15.46 10.78 5.75
N SER A 147 -14.95 9.59 6.06
CA SER A 147 -13.62 9.14 5.65
C SER A 147 -13.49 9.04 4.13
N ILE A 148 -14.49 8.47 3.46
CA ILE A 148 -14.57 8.40 1.99
C ILE A 148 -14.62 9.81 1.38
N ASN A 149 -15.49 10.68 1.93
CA ASN A 149 -15.63 12.06 1.45
C ASN A 149 -14.33 12.86 1.63
N ALA A 150 -13.60 12.62 2.71
CA ALA A 150 -12.30 13.25 2.94
C ALA A 150 -11.29 12.85 1.87
N LEU A 151 -11.20 11.57 1.51
CA LEU A 151 -10.35 11.11 0.41
C LEU A 151 -10.74 11.73 -0.93
N HIS A 152 -12.04 11.76 -1.25
CA HIS A 152 -12.53 12.35 -2.50
C HIS A 152 -12.17 13.84 -2.61
N LYS A 153 -12.25 14.61 -1.52
CA LYS A 153 -11.84 16.03 -1.50
C LYS A 153 -10.36 16.22 -1.86
N HIS A 154 -9.53 15.23 -1.56
CA HIS A 154 -8.10 15.22 -1.93
C HIS A 154 -7.84 14.56 -3.30
N GLY A 155 -8.90 14.27 -4.07
CA GLY A 155 -8.79 13.67 -5.40
C GLY A 155 -8.41 12.19 -5.40
N MET A 156 -8.52 11.51 -4.25
CA MET A 156 -8.31 10.06 -4.15
C MET A 156 -9.66 9.34 -4.18
N VAL A 157 -9.74 8.30 -5.00
CA VAL A 157 -10.93 7.44 -5.08
C VAL A 157 -10.47 6.01 -4.82
N SER A 158 -11.10 5.35 -3.84
CA SER A 158 -10.87 3.91 -3.64
C SER A 158 -11.34 3.16 -4.88
N GLY A 159 -10.47 2.32 -5.43
CA GLY A 159 -10.78 1.50 -6.60
C GLY A 159 -11.66 0.29 -6.27
N ASP A 160 -11.72 -0.09 -5.01
CA ASP A 160 -12.44 -1.29 -4.53
C ASP A 160 -12.97 -1.07 -3.10
N PRO A 161 -14.09 -0.31 -2.93
CA PRO A 161 -14.62 0.08 -1.63
C PRO A 161 -15.44 -1.06 -0.97
N HIS A 162 -14.89 -2.27 -0.85
CA HIS A 162 -15.55 -3.35 -0.12
C HIS A 162 -15.23 -3.31 1.39
N ARG A 163 -16.08 -3.98 2.21
CA ARG A 163 -15.99 -3.93 3.68
C ARG A 163 -14.65 -4.40 4.25
N GLY A 164 -13.94 -5.30 3.60
CA GLY A 164 -12.62 -5.77 4.03
C GLY A 164 -11.51 -4.72 3.86
N ASN A 165 -11.74 -3.62 3.14
CA ASN A 165 -10.77 -2.53 2.99
C ASN A 165 -10.96 -1.42 4.03
N PHE A 166 -11.85 -1.59 5.01
CA PHE A 166 -12.03 -0.68 6.13
C PHE A 166 -11.63 -1.36 7.43
N ILE A 167 -10.74 -0.73 8.17
CA ILE A 167 -10.28 -1.18 9.49
C ILE A 167 -10.73 -0.17 10.54
N ILE A 168 -11.35 -0.68 11.60
CA ILE A 168 -11.76 0.12 12.75
C ILE A 168 -10.72 -0.03 13.85
N LYS A 169 -10.08 1.07 14.20
CA LYS A 169 -9.09 1.13 15.28
C LYS A 169 -9.42 2.28 16.22
N ASN A 170 -9.64 1.99 17.49
CA ASN A 170 -9.98 2.99 18.52
C ASN A 170 -11.18 3.88 18.15
N GLY A 171 -12.18 3.32 17.44
CA GLY A 171 -13.37 4.03 16.98
C GLY A 171 -13.15 4.94 15.76
N GLU A 172 -11.96 4.94 15.17
CA GLU A 172 -11.65 5.61 13.91
C GLU A 172 -11.66 4.65 12.73
N VAL A 173 -12.02 5.18 11.57
CA VAL A 173 -12.05 4.43 10.31
C VAL A 173 -10.74 4.66 9.55
N ARG A 174 -10.06 3.57 9.23
CA ARG A 174 -8.87 3.56 8.38
C ARG A 174 -9.19 2.78 7.09
N ILE A 175 -8.74 3.27 5.97
CA ILE A 175 -8.95 2.65 4.65
C ILE A 175 -7.62 2.08 4.18
N ILE A 176 -7.66 0.81 3.76
CA ILE A 176 -6.52 0.11 3.19
C ILE A 176 -6.81 -0.24 1.73
N ASP A 177 -5.83 -0.10 0.86
CA ASP A 177 -5.83 -0.42 -0.58
C ASP A 177 -6.62 0.56 -1.48
#